data_e696eb8f58842af708fc9807d56528ec
#
_entry.id   e696eb8f58842af708fc9807d56528ec
#
_cell.length_a   1.000
_cell.length_b   1.000
_cell.length_c   1.000
_cell.angle_alpha   90.00
_cell.angle_beta   90.00
_cell.angle_gamma   90.00
#
_symmetry.space_group_name_H-M   'P 1'
#
loop_
_entity.id
_entity.type
_entity.pdbx_description
1 polymer ?
#
loop_
_entity_poly.entity_id
_entity_poly.type
_entity_poly.pdbx_seq_one_letter_code
_entity_poly.pdbx_strand_id
1 'polypeptide(L)'
;MDASAFHIGDMSIPEVKTMMMLYPVAAIWNNAAYPGVLHNAFIAAGIPCFTPEVGAGRRVDMDAIQIFVEGTLNVFKHYGLIPGAIGRTAVDANVYIGKNAVPVLITHGGFIELLVKMDDDVTAGQRVAIQRNAFGEVMTEYTSPTNGRIGALRSDATSEPGNVLMFILSSDTPVSGAAPYPE
;
A
#
# COMPACT_ATOMS: atom_id res chain seq x y z
N MET A 1 -4.25 -5.08 -9.05
CA MET A 1 -3.02 -5.03 -8.23
C MET A 1 -3.26 -5.84 -6.97
N ASP A 2 -2.22 -6.50 -6.47
CA ASP A 2 -2.21 -7.07 -5.15
C ASP A 2 -1.77 -6.01 -4.17
N ALA A 3 -2.42 -5.93 -3.02
CA ALA A 3 -2.06 -5.00 -1.96
C ALA A 3 -1.62 -5.79 -0.72
N SER A 4 -0.59 -5.31 -0.06
CA SER A 4 -0.30 -5.67 1.32
C SER A 4 -1.52 -5.37 2.20
N ALA A 5 -1.58 -5.94 3.38
CA ALA A 5 -2.50 -5.43 4.40
C ALA A 5 -1.99 -4.05 4.85
N PHE A 6 -2.50 -3.00 4.22
CA PHE A 6 -2.10 -1.62 4.54
C PHE A 6 -3.31 -0.67 4.65
N HIS A 7 -3.07 0.47 5.25
CA HIS A 7 -4.07 1.51 5.42
C HIS A 7 -3.67 2.80 4.72
N ILE A 8 -4.68 3.54 4.24
CA ILE A 8 -4.53 4.89 3.70
C ILE A 8 -5.37 5.84 4.55
N GLY A 9 -4.76 6.88 5.10
CA GLY A 9 -5.49 7.88 5.89
C GLY A 9 -4.61 8.96 6.46
N ASP A 10 -5.25 10.00 7.00
CA ASP A 10 -4.58 11.14 7.60
C ASP A 10 -4.25 10.89 9.08
N MET A 11 -3.03 10.49 9.37
CA MET A 11 -2.56 10.27 10.74
C MET A 11 -2.31 11.58 11.53
N SER A 12 -2.49 12.75 10.92
CA SER A 12 -2.51 14.01 11.68
C SER A 12 -3.78 14.16 12.51
N ILE A 13 -4.83 13.40 12.18
CA ILE A 13 -6.09 13.33 12.93
C ILE A 13 -5.92 12.23 14.00
N PRO A 14 -5.96 12.57 15.30
CA PRO A 14 -5.64 11.63 16.39
C PRO A 14 -6.50 10.36 16.38
N GLU A 15 -7.80 10.49 16.10
CA GLU A 15 -8.75 9.37 16.06
C GLU A 15 -8.47 8.44 14.87
N VAL A 16 -8.16 8.99 13.70
CA VAL A 16 -7.78 8.22 12.51
C VAL A 16 -6.49 7.45 12.78
N LYS A 17 -5.47 8.13 13.33
CA LYS A 17 -4.22 7.50 13.72
C LYS A 17 -4.46 6.34 14.71
N THR A 18 -5.28 6.58 15.74
CA THR A 18 -5.61 5.57 16.74
C THR A 18 -6.23 4.34 16.09
N MET A 19 -7.27 4.52 15.27
CA MET A 19 -7.93 3.42 14.59
C MET A 19 -6.97 2.64 13.67
N MET A 20 -6.15 3.34 12.87
CA MET A 20 -5.20 2.68 11.96
C MET A 20 -4.16 1.86 12.71
N MET A 21 -3.67 2.37 13.85
CA MET A 21 -2.66 1.69 14.67
C MET A 21 -3.20 0.47 15.42
N LEU A 22 -4.50 0.31 15.55
CA LEU A 22 -5.14 -0.86 16.18
C LEU A 22 -5.17 -2.11 15.29
N TYR A 23 -4.79 -2.01 14.02
CA TYR A 23 -4.70 -3.15 13.11
C TYR A 23 -3.25 -3.65 13.02
N PRO A 24 -3.01 -4.97 13.02
CA PRO A 24 -1.67 -5.53 12.85
C PRO A 24 -1.25 -5.55 11.37
N VAL A 25 -1.24 -4.36 10.72
CA VAL A 25 -0.90 -4.19 9.31
C VAL A 25 0.60 -3.99 9.09
N ALA A 26 1.10 -4.44 7.95
CA ALA A 26 2.51 -4.31 7.58
C ALA A 26 2.90 -2.88 7.18
N ALA A 27 1.95 -2.10 6.65
CA ALA A 27 2.24 -0.77 6.16
C ALA A 27 1.07 0.20 6.34
N ILE A 28 1.39 1.49 6.44
CA ILE A 28 0.44 2.60 6.45
C ILE A 28 0.94 3.67 5.47
N TRP A 29 0.07 4.06 4.54
CA TRP A 29 0.27 5.26 3.75
C TRP A 29 -0.40 6.43 4.47
N ASN A 30 0.42 7.23 5.14
CA ASN A 30 -0.03 8.45 5.81
C ASN A 30 -0.25 9.56 4.77
N ASN A 31 -1.47 9.68 4.28
CA ASN A 31 -1.84 10.64 3.26
C ASN A 31 -3.06 11.46 3.70
N ALA A 32 -2.83 12.76 3.89
CA ALA A 32 -3.85 13.72 4.33
C ALA A 32 -4.81 14.17 3.23
N ALA A 33 -4.45 14.01 1.95
CA ALA A 33 -5.18 14.69 0.87
C ALA A 33 -5.17 13.90 -0.44
N TYR A 34 -6.00 12.88 -0.52
CA TYR A 34 -6.30 12.26 -1.80
C TYR A 34 -7.73 12.66 -2.23
N PRO A 35 -7.89 13.64 -3.17
CA PRO A 35 -9.20 14.12 -3.55
C PRO A 35 -10.05 13.01 -4.18
N GLY A 36 -11.37 13.06 -3.94
CA GLY A 36 -12.33 12.15 -4.55
C GLY A 36 -12.50 10.80 -3.87
N VAL A 37 -11.75 10.50 -2.80
CA VAL A 37 -11.92 9.25 -2.04
C VAL A 37 -12.94 9.40 -0.91
N LEU A 38 -13.63 8.29 -0.61
CA LEU A 38 -14.74 8.26 0.34
C LEU A 38 -14.33 8.68 1.75
N HIS A 39 -13.16 8.22 2.24
CA HIS A 39 -12.72 8.57 3.60
C HIS A 39 -12.53 10.08 3.79
N ASN A 40 -12.10 10.82 2.76
CA ASN A 40 -11.99 12.28 2.84
C ASN A 40 -13.35 12.97 2.95
N ALA A 41 -14.39 12.43 2.30
CA ALA A 41 -15.75 12.96 2.45
C ALA A 41 -16.28 12.78 3.89
N PHE A 42 -15.99 11.64 4.53
CA PHE A 42 -16.31 11.43 5.94
C PHE A 42 -15.51 12.34 6.87
N ILE A 43 -14.21 12.49 6.63
CA ILE A 43 -13.36 13.42 7.42
C ILE A 43 -13.89 14.85 7.31
N ALA A 44 -14.25 15.30 6.10
CA ALA A 44 -14.84 16.64 5.89
C ALA A 44 -16.18 16.82 6.62
N ALA A 45 -16.92 15.74 6.86
CA ALA A 45 -18.14 15.73 7.66
C ALA A 45 -17.87 15.57 9.17
N GLY A 46 -16.63 15.60 9.62
CA GLY A 46 -16.24 15.44 11.03
C GLY A 46 -16.25 13.98 11.53
N ILE A 47 -16.31 13.01 10.62
CA ILE A 47 -16.32 11.58 10.95
C ILE A 47 -14.93 11.00 10.70
N PRO A 48 -14.20 10.53 11.73
CA PRO A 48 -12.90 9.89 11.56
C PRO A 48 -13.01 8.66 10.66
N CYS A 49 -12.21 8.63 9.60
CA CYS A 49 -12.28 7.57 8.60
C CYS A 49 -10.92 7.34 7.93
N PHE A 50 -10.67 6.10 7.52
CA PHE A 50 -9.51 5.71 6.72
C PHE A 50 -9.92 4.59 5.75
N THR A 51 -9.10 4.31 4.75
CA THR A 51 -9.31 3.21 3.80
C THR A 51 -8.39 2.05 4.13
N PRO A 52 -8.92 0.88 4.51
CA PRO A 52 -8.17 -0.36 4.60
C PRO A 52 -8.09 -1.04 3.22
N GLU A 53 -6.91 -1.51 2.87
CA GLU A 53 -6.64 -2.24 1.62
C GLU A 53 -6.01 -3.59 1.94
N VAL A 54 -6.42 -4.66 1.25
CA VAL A 54 -5.83 -5.97 1.48
C VAL A 54 -6.06 -6.95 0.35
N GLY A 55 -5.04 -7.77 0.10
CA GLY A 55 -5.11 -8.96 -0.72
C GLY A 55 -5.08 -8.68 -2.21
N ALA A 56 -5.41 -9.70 -2.97
CA ALA A 56 -5.38 -9.71 -4.42
C ALA A 56 -6.77 -9.93 -5.00
N GLY A 57 -7.02 -9.33 -6.16
CA GLY A 57 -8.25 -9.57 -6.90
C GLY A 57 -8.42 -11.07 -7.21
N ARG A 58 -9.65 -11.58 -7.05
CA ARG A 58 -10.05 -12.97 -7.40
C ARG A 58 -9.38 -14.07 -6.56
N ARG A 59 -8.79 -13.75 -5.41
CA ARG A 59 -8.22 -14.71 -4.47
C ARG A 59 -8.79 -14.50 -3.07
N VAL A 60 -8.88 -15.58 -2.31
CA VAL A 60 -9.19 -15.54 -0.88
C VAL A 60 -7.87 -15.71 -0.15
N ASP A 61 -7.48 -14.69 0.62
CA ASP A 61 -6.29 -14.68 1.45
C ASP A 61 -6.73 -14.69 2.92
N MET A 62 -6.67 -15.86 3.54
CA MET A 62 -7.15 -16.04 4.92
C MET A 62 -6.29 -15.30 5.94
N ASP A 63 -4.98 -15.20 5.71
CA ASP A 63 -4.08 -14.48 6.62
C ASP A 63 -4.38 -12.98 6.60
N ALA A 64 -4.56 -12.44 5.40
CA ALA A 64 -4.94 -11.06 5.20
C ALA A 64 -6.32 -10.75 5.80
N ILE A 65 -7.31 -11.63 5.63
CA ILE A 65 -8.64 -11.51 6.25
C ILE A 65 -8.52 -11.44 7.77
N GLN A 66 -7.71 -12.29 8.39
CA GLN A 66 -7.53 -12.32 9.85
C GLN A 66 -6.96 -11.00 10.39
N ILE A 67 -6.04 -10.37 9.67
CA ILE A 67 -5.52 -9.04 10.04
C ILE A 67 -6.67 -8.03 10.17
N PHE A 68 -7.59 -8.02 9.22
CA PHE A 68 -8.73 -7.10 9.24
C PHE A 68 -9.77 -7.43 10.31
N VAL A 69 -10.07 -8.70 10.50
CA VAL A 69 -10.98 -9.16 11.57
C VAL A 69 -10.41 -8.74 12.92
N GLU A 70 -9.15 -9.05 13.18
CA GLU A 70 -8.49 -8.70 14.46
C GLU A 70 -8.47 -7.19 14.68
N GLY A 71 -8.07 -6.41 13.67
CA GLY A 71 -8.02 -4.96 13.75
C GLY A 71 -9.39 -4.33 13.98
N THR A 72 -10.42 -4.81 13.26
CA THR A 72 -11.80 -4.33 13.46
C THR A 72 -12.31 -4.62 14.87
N LEU A 73 -12.04 -5.81 15.38
CA LEU A 73 -12.39 -6.17 16.78
C LEU A 73 -11.61 -5.32 17.77
N ASN A 74 -10.36 -4.99 17.50
CA ASN A 74 -9.57 -4.08 18.34
C ASN A 74 -10.18 -2.68 18.39
N VAL A 75 -10.63 -2.15 17.24
CA VAL A 75 -11.35 -0.86 17.20
C VAL A 75 -12.63 -0.93 18.03
N PHE A 76 -13.45 -1.97 17.87
CA PHE A 76 -14.68 -2.14 18.68
C PHE A 76 -14.40 -2.23 20.17
N LYS A 77 -13.35 -2.94 20.58
CA LYS A 77 -12.93 -3.02 21.98
C LYS A 77 -12.42 -1.69 22.50
N HIS A 78 -11.59 -0.97 21.70
CA HIS A 78 -11.05 0.33 22.07
C HIS A 78 -12.14 1.36 22.37
N TYR A 79 -13.20 1.36 21.57
CA TYR A 79 -14.34 2.27 21.76
C TYR A 79 -15.44 1.69 22.68
N GLY A 80 -15.21 0.55 23.32
CA GLY A 80 -16.14 -0.04 24.28
C GLY A 80 -17.42 -0.62 23.68
N LEU A 81 -17.46 -0.85 22.37
CA LEU A 81 -18.61 -1.47 21.68
C LEU A 81 -18.75 -2.95 22.01
N ILE A 82 -17.62 -3.61 22.27
CA ILE A 82 -17.56 -5.01 22.74
C ILE A 82 -16.54 -5.14 23.89
N PRO A 83 -16.72 -6.07 24.82
CA PRO A 83 -15.74 -6.32 25.87
C PRO A 83 -14.52 -7.08 25.34
N GLY A 84 -13.39 -6.97 26.06
CA GLY A 84 -12.20 -7.77 25.84
C GLY A 84 -10.90 -6.93 25.71
N ALA A 85 -9.77 -7.62 25.78
CA ALA A 85 -8.46 -7.00 25.62
C ALA A 85 -8.16 -6.73 24.13
N ILE A 86 -7.39 -5.68 23.86
CA ILE A 86 -6.81 -5.41 22.55
C ILE A 86 -5.88 -6.57 22.16
N GLY A 87 -6.01 -7.06 20.94
CA GLY A 87 -5.11 -8.06 20.35
C GLY A 87 -3.86 -7.42 19.76
N ARG A 88 -3.26 -8.05 18.74
CA ARG A 88 -2.10 -7.52 18.04
C ARG A 88 -2.45 -6.19 17.35
N THR A 89 -1.46 -5.32 17.22
CA THR A 89 -1.58 -3.97 16.66
C THR A 89 -0.51 -3.72 15.59
N ALA A 90 -0.51 -2.56 14.98
CA ALA A 90 0.51 -2.14 14.02
C ALA A 90 1.94 -2.17 14.62
N VAL A 91 2.08 -1.92 15.92
CA VAL A 91 3.37 -2.00 16.62
C VAL A 91 3.89 -3.44 16.64
N ASP A 92 3.02 -4.41 16.92
CA ASP A 92 3.38 -5.83 16.94
C ASP A 92 3.73 -6.36 15.54
N ALA A 93 3.19 -5.74 14.50
CA ALA A 93 3.48 -6.06 13.10
C ALA A 93 4.72 -5.32 12.55
N ASN A 94 5.41 -4.51 13.34
CA ASN A 94 6.54 -3.69 12.89
C ASN A 94 6.17 -2.84 11.66
N VAL A 95 5.06 -2.12 11.75
CA VAL A 95 4.46 -1.37 10.65
C VAL A 95 5.43 -0.36 10.04
N TYR A 96 5.48 -0.31 8.70
CA TYR A 96 6.14 0.76 7.97
C TYR A 96 5.15 1.91 7.70
N ILE A 97 5.53 3.14 8.06
CA ILE A 97 4.69 4.32 7.82
C ILE A 97 5.35 5.18 6.75
N GLY A 98 4.77 5.17 5.54
CA GLY A 98 5.20 6.01 4.43
C GLY A 98 4.31 7.24 4.27
N LYS A 99 4.90 8.36 3.86
CA LYS A 99 4.18 9.61 3.53
C LYS A 99 3.82 9.69 2.04
N ASN A 100 4.57 8.99 1.21
CA ASN A 100 4.42 9.01 -0.24
C ASN A 100 4.18 7.59 -0.75
N ALA A 101 3.33 7.44 -1.76
CA ALA A 101 3.24 6.24 -2.58
C ALA A 101 3.82 6.55 -3.96
N VAL A 102 5.05 6.09 -4.20
CA VAL A 102 5.79 6.40 -5.42
C VAL A 102 5.54 5.29 -6.44
N PRO A 103 4.91 5.60 -7.60
CA PRO A 103 4.63 4.59 -8.61
C PRO A 103 5.89 4.27 -9.42
N VAL A 104 6.06 2.99 -9.76
CA VAL A 104 6.90 2.55 -10.87
C VAL A 104 5.98 2.29 -12.06
N LEU A 105 6.15 3.05 -13.15
CA LEU A 105 5.29 2.94 -14.31
C LEU A 105 5.90 2.03 -15.37
N ILE A 106 5.04 1.25 -16.02
CA ILE A 106 5.39 0.37 -17.15
C ILE A 106 5.60 1.23 -18.40
N THR A 107 6.70 0.98 -19.12
CA THR A 107 7.08 1.74 -20.30
C THR A 107 6.86 1.00 -21.62
N HIS A 108 6.70 -0.32 -21.59
CA HIS A 108 6.55 -1.17 -22.78
C HIS A 108 5.40 -2.17 -22.60
N GLY A 109 4.87 -2.71 -23.68
CA GLY A 109 4.01 -3.90 -23.64
C GLY A 109 4.82 -5.17 -23.45
N GLY A 110 4.23 -6.21 -22.85
CA GLY A 110 4.88 -7.50 -22.69
C GLY A 110 4.57 -8.20 -21.37
N PHE A 111 5.55 -8.93 -20.87
CA PHE A 111 5.44 -9.75 -19.65
C PHE A 111 6.39 -9.24 -18.57
N ILE A 112 5.89 -9.19 -17.33
CA ILE A 112 6.64 -8.72 -16.17
C ILE A 112 7.12 -9.91 -15.34
N GLU A 113 8.42 -9.91 -15.05
CA GLU A 113 9.07 -10.75 -14.06
C GLU A 113 9.41 -9.88 -12.84
N LEU A 114 8.70 -10.08 -11.72
CA LEU A 114 8.96 -9.36 -10.48
C LEU A 114 10.18 -9.93 -9.79
N LEU A 115 11.09 -9.07 -9.33
CA LEU A 115 12.29 -9.42 -8.56
C LEU A 115 12.15 -9.14 -7.08
N VAL A 116 11.01 -8.60 -6.68
CA VAL A 116 10.64 -8.25 -5.30
C VAL A 116 9.26 -8.81 -4.98
N LYS A 117 8.96 -8.91 -3.70
CA LYS A 117 7.67 -9.36 -3.17
C LYS A 117 6.98 -8.22 -2.43
N MET A 118 5.72 -8.47 -2.10
CA MET A 118 4.96 -7.61 -1.21
C MET A 118 5.68 -7.49 0.14
N ASP A 119 5.68 -6.30 0.71
CA ASP A 119 6.30 -5.93 1.98
C ASP A 119 7.84 -5.96 2.00
N ASP A 120 8.52 -6.24 0.88
CA ASP A 120 9.98 -6.11 0.81
C ASP A 120 10.39 -4.64 0.97
N ASP A 121 11.45 -4.41 1.74
CA ASP A 121 12.13 -3.13 1.79
C ASP A 121 13.07 -3.00 0.59
N VAL A 122 13.03 -1.87 -0.09
CA VAL A 122 13.84 -1.58 -1.29
C VAL A 122 14.63 -0.29 -1.13
N THR A 123 15.75 -0.20 -1.84
CA THR A 123 16.58 1.00 -1.90
C THR A 123 16.51 1.64 -3.28
N ALA A 124 16.70 2.96 -3.34
CA ALA A 124 16.79 3.68 -4.61
C ALA A 124 17.84 3.07 -5.54
N GLY A 125 17.48 2.83 -6.80
CA GLY A 125 18.32 2.18 -7.79
C GLY A 125 18.31 0.64 -7.74
N GLN A 126 17.73 0.01 -6.72
CA GLN A 126 17.57 -1.43 -6.67
C GLN A 126 16.68 -1.91 -7.81
N ARG A 127 17.11 -2.95 -8.53
CA ARG A 127 16.33 -3.57 -9.59
C ARG A 127 15.13 -4.32 -8.99
N VAL A 128 13.92 -3.99 -9.46
CA VAL A 128 12.65 -4.50 -8.89
C VAL A 128 11.85 -5.35 -9.86
N ALA A 129 12.07 -5.20 -11.17
CA ALA A 129 11.42 -6.03 -12.18
C ALA A 129 12.17 -6.05 -13.50
N ILE A 130 11.88 -7.07 -14.33
CA ILE A 130 12.34 -7.20 -15.71
C ILE A 130 11.11 -7.31 -16.60
N GLN A 131 11.10 -6.60 -17.73
CA GLN A 131 10.08 -6.74 -18.75
C GLN A 131 10.61 -7.45 -19.97
N ARG A 132 9.85 -8.42 -20.46
CA ARG A 132 10.18 -9.24 -21.63
C ARG A 132 9.10 -9.13 -22.70
N ASN A 133 9.50 -9.30 -23.96
CA ASN A 133 8.57 -9.46 -25.06
C ASN A 133 8.04 -10.90 -25.14
N ALA A 134 7.19 -11.19 -26.15
CA ALA A 134 6.59 -12.52 -26.36
C ALA A 134 7.63 -13.61 -26.72
N PHE A 135 8.86 -13.24 -27.07
CA PHE A 135 9.95 -14.16 -27.38
C PHE A 135 10.91 -14.40 -26.19
N GLY A 136 10.62 -13.77 -25.03
CA GLY A 136 11.44 -13.88 -23.83
C GLY A 136 12.63 -12.91 -23.78
N GLU A 137 12.81 -12.07 -24.78
CA GLU A 137 13.88 -11.09 -24.84
C GLU A 137 13.63 -9.95 -23.85
N VAL A 138 14.66 -9.48 -23.15
CA VAL A 138 14.57 -8.37 -22.20
C VAL A 138 14.36 -7.08 -22.96
N MET A 139 13.24 -6.41 -22.68
CA MET A 139 12.90 -5.11 -23.24
C MET A 139 13.40 -3.96 -22.37
N THR A 140 13.26 -4.10 -21.06
CA THR A 140 13.70 -3.11 -20.06
C THR A 140 13.80 -3.72 -18.69
N GLU A 141 14.54 -3.07 -17.80
CA GLU A 141 14.60 -3.35 -16.37
C GLU A 141 14.08 -2.15 -15.60
N TYR A 142 13.33 -2.39 -14.55
CA TYR A 142 12.80 -1.36 -13.68
C TYR A 142 13.58 -1.32 -12.37
N THR A 143 13.87 -0.10 -11.93
CA THR A 143 14.53 0.14 -10.65
C THR A 143 13.64 0.93 -9.72
N SER A 144 13.83 0.76 -8.41
CA SER A 144 13.15 1.58 -7.41
C SER A 144 13.61 3.04 -7.52
N PRO A 145 12.67 4.01 -7.63
CA PRO A 145 13.02 5.43 -7.65
C PRO A 145 13.35 5.99 -6.26
N THR A 146 13.10 5.24 -5.19
CA THR A 146 13.22 5.71 -3.81
C THR A 146 13.56 4.56 -2.86
N ASN A 147 13.98 4.90 -1.63
CA ASN A 147 13.98 3.96 -0.53
C ASN A 147 12.55 3.82 0.02
N GLY A 148 12.17 2.60 0.41
CA GLY A 148 10.84 2.38 0.98
C GLY A 148 10.44 0.93 1.03
N ARG A 149 9.14 0.69 1.21
CA ARG A 149 8.54 -0.65 1.27
C ARG A 149 7.54 -0.85 0.13
N ILE A 150 7.55 -2.02 -0.48
CA ILE A 150 6.57 -2.38 -1.51
C ILE A 150 5.17 -2.48 -0.87
N GLY A 151 4.29 -1.53 -1.20
CA GLY A 151 2.92 -1.46 -0.66
C GLY A 151 1.88 -2.10 -1.58
N ALA A 152 2.12 -2.10 -2.89
CA ALA A 152 1.26 -2.77 -3.85
C ALA A 152 2.05 -3.24 -5.07
N LEU A 153 1.68 -4.40 -5.62
CA LEU A 153 2.28 -5.01 -6.80
C LEU A 153 1.23 -5.32 -7.86
N ARG A 154 1.62 -5.27 -9.13
CA ARG A 154 0.78 -5.75 -10.21
C ARG A 154 0.57 -7.26 -10.09
N SER A 155 -0.69 -7.70 -10.18
CA SER A 155 -1.08 -9.13 -10.14
C SER A 155 -1.01 -9.80 -11.50
N ASP A 156 -1.18 -9.03 -12.58
CA ASP A 156 -1.18 -9.58 -13.94
C ASP A 156 0.26 -9.65 -14.49
N ALA A 157 0.60 -10.78 -15.08
CA ALA A 157 1.91 -10.94 -15.73
C ALA A 157 2.03 -10.10 -17.02
N THR A 158 0.92 -9.81 -17.68
CA THR A 158 0.87 -8.95 -18.88
C THR A 158 0.82 -7.48 -18.51
N SER A 159 1.38 -6.64 -19.36
CA SER A 159 1.53 -5.21 -19.07
C SER A 159 1.40 -4.35 -20.30
N GLU A 160 0.93 -3.12 -20.11
CA GLU A 160 0.85 -2.08 -21.12
C GLU A 160 1.51 -0.80 -20.62
N PRO A 161 2.07 0.04 -21.54
CA PRO A 161 2.65 1.32 -21.19
C PRO A 161 1.67 2.21 -20.41
N GLY A 162 2.17 2.90 -19.38
CA GLY A 162 1.37 3.78 -18.53
C GLY A 162 0.69 3.07 -17.35
N ASN A 163 0.62 1.74 -17.35
CA ASN A 163 0.11 1.02 -16.18
C ASN A 163 1.09 1.13 -15.01
N VAL A 164 0.56 1.08 -13.79
CA VAL A 164 1.37 0.99 -12.58
C VAL A 164 1.86 -0.45 -12.42
N LEU A 165 3.17 -0.61 -12.26
CA LEU A 165 3.82 -1.87 -11.93
C LEU A 165 3.75 -2.15 -10.44
N MET A 166 4.10 -1.16 -9.64
CA MET A 166 4.07 -1.24 -8.18
C MET A 166 4.00 0.16 -7.56
N PHE A 167 3.57 0.22 -6.30
CA PHE A 167 3.72 1.38 -5.44
C PHE A 167 4.75 1.09 -4.36
N ILE A 168 5.68 2.03 -4.18
CA ILE A 168 6.66 2.00 -3.10
C ILE A 168 6.25 3.06 -2.08
N LEU A 169 5.93 2.63 -0.87
CA LEU A 169 5.69 3.53 0.23
C LEU A 169 7.02 4.07 0.74
N SER A 170 7.16 5.38 0.78
CA SER A 170 8.40 6.05 1.20
C SER A 170 8.11 7.14 2.23
N SER A 171 9.02 7.29 3.19
CA SER A 171 9.06 8.45 4.08
C SER A 171 9.98 9.56 3.55
N ASP A 172 10.78 9.27 2.54
CA ASP A 172 11.68 10.21 1.90
C ASP A 172 10.88 11.24 1.06
N THR A 173 11.45 12.42 0.85
CA THR A 173 10.89 13.39 -0.10
C THR A 173 11.01 12.80 -1.50
N PRO A 174 9.94 12.78 -2.34
CA PRO A 174 10.02 12.27 -3.68
C PRO A 174 11.13 12.96 -4.46
N VAL A 175 11.94 12.20 -5.18
CA VAL A 175 12.88 12.79 -6.16
C VAL A 175 12.03 13.49 -7.20
N SER A 176 12.28 14.78 -7.41
CA SER A 176 11.58 15.63 -8.38
C SER A 176 11.53 14.93 -9.75
N GLY A 177 10.33 14.57 -10.22
CA GLY A 177 10.10 13.86 -11.48
C GLY A 177 9.12 12.68 -11.42
N ALA A 178 8.77 12.19 -10.23
CA ALA A 178 7.65 11.28 -10.08
C ALA A 178 6.36 12.11 -10.18
N ALA A 179 5.74 12.12 -11.36
CA ALA A 179 4.49 12.82 -11.56
C ALA A 179 3.44 12.28 -10.58
N PRO A 180 2.67 13.17 -9.91
CA PRO A 180 1.41 12.73 -9.33
C PRO A 180 0.54 12.18 -10.47
N TYR A 181 -0.40 11.30 -10.13
CA TYR A 181 -1.32 10.69 -11.08
C TYR A 181 -1.78 11.69 -12.15
N PRO A 182 -1.86 11.29 -13.44
CA PRO A 182 -2.50 12.14 -14.44
C PRO A 182 -3.93 12.44 -13.97
N GLU A 183 -4.31 13.72 -14.07
CA GLU A 183 -5.65 14.22 -13.82
C GLU A 183 -6.69 13.55 -14.75
#